data_0a53ab93968798c114d97ce6e151bebd
#
_entry.id   0a53ab93968798c114d97ce6e151bebd
#
_cell.length_a   1.000
_cell.length_b   1.000
_cell.length_c   1.000
_cell.angle_alpha   90.00
_cell.angle_beta   90.00
_cell.angle_gamma   90.00
#
_symmetry.space_group_name_H-M   'P 1'
#
loop_
_entity.id
_entity.type
_entity.pdbx_description
1 polymer ?
#
loop_
_entity_poly.entity_id
_entity_poly.type
_entity_poly.pdbx_seq_one_letter_code
_entity_poly.pdbx_strand_id
1 'polypeptide(L)'
;MDTIYDKTCLKTDVGKIVIPGSIWREEIGGTNGLGQVVTLNKDSIVSGKEHFFESHGKLSCFASPILDHEGKTIGIIDASTDVHSREQHTLALVKLATKSIETKLFLNQFKDELILSFHPRQEYLSTNSVGLLAINGDGFIVGSNSNARIMLHGLLTIKNEKFNNIFITSFSSIANEILQNKITKISDHLGSSVFIIKSQNFKKRISKEIKIKNYACNNCRGSKFKEDRCILIKSTFLETGNISAVSRKLGVSRTTIYKHLK
;
A
#
# COMPACT_ATOMS: atom_id res chain seq x y z
N MET A 1 11.85 12.00 -10.31
CA MET A 1 11.63 11.32 -9.02
C MET A 1 11.23 12.40 -8.04
N ASP A 2 9.95 12.45 -7.67
CA ASP A 2 9.47 13.50 -6.77
C ASP A 2 9.84 13.14 -5.34
N THR A 3 10.62 13.99 -4.69
CA THR A 3 11.01 13.82 -3.30
C THR A 3 10.01 14.57 -2.42
N ILE A 4 9.21 13.85 -1.65
CA ILE A 4 8.37 14.47 -0.62
C ILE A 4 9.25 14.63 0.62
N TYR A 5 9.45 15.87 1.02
CA TYR A 5 10.32 16.23 2.13
C TYR A 5 9.54 16.99 3.21
N ASP A 6 9.59 16.49 4.44
CA ASP A 6 9.04 17.18 5.60
C ASP A 6 10.17 17.96 6.30
N LYS A 7 10.17 19.29 6.18
CA LYS A 7 11.17 20.19 6.77
C LYS A 7 11.12 20.30 8.29
N THR A 8 10.08 19.75 8.94
CA THR A 8 9.84 20.01 10.37
C THR A 8 10.68 19.14 11.30
N CYS A 9 11.22 18.01 10.83
CA CYS A 9 11.87 17.02 11.66
C CYS A 9 13.38 17.14 11.78
N LEU A 10 14.08 17.79 10.84
CA LEU A 10 15.55 17.88 10.84
C LEU A 10 16.01 19.28 11.23
N LYS A 11 16.25 19.49 12.52
CA LYS A 11 16.89 20.73 13.04
C LYS A 11 18.41 20.74 12.81
N THR A 12 18.98 19.66 12.27
CA THR A 12 20.42 19.47 12.06
C THR A 12 20.86 19.93 10.66
N ASP A 13 22.16 20.16 10.48
CA ASP A 13 22.75 20.53 9.18
C ASP A 13 22.49 19.52 8.06
N VAL A 14 22.13 18.29 8.39
CA VAL A 14 21.74 17.24 7.47
C VAL A 14 20.43 17.54 6.75
N GLY A 15 19.47 18.21 7.40
CA GLY A 15 18.25 18.68 6.72
C GLY A 15 18.52 19.64 5.55
N LYS A 16 19.72 20.22 5.49
CA LYS A 16 20.16 21.08 4.38
C LYS A 16 20.66 20.29 3.18
N ILE A 17 21.05 19.03 3.37
CA ILE A 17 21.68 18.18 2.35
C ILE A 17 20.62 17.28 1.68
N VAL A 18 19.61 16.83 2.43
CA VAL A 18 18.50 16.01 1.91
C VAL A 18 17.48 16.92 1.24
N ILE A 19 17.73 17.29 0.01
CA ILE A 19 16.86 18.17 -0.80
C ILE A 19 16.51 17.49 -2.14
N PRO A 20 15.38 17.85 -2.76
CA PRO A 20 15.06 17.38 -4.10
C PRO A 20 16.19 17.63 -5.09
N GLY A 21 16.59 16.56 -5.82
CA GLY A 21 17.67 16.63 -6.79
C GLY A 21 19.06 16.26 -6.25
N SER A 22 19.24 16.07 -4.94
CA SER A 22 20.49 15.55 -4.39
C SER A 22 20.75 14.10 -4.82
N ILE A 23 22.02 13.76 -5.03
CA ILE A 23 22.44 12.45 -5.52
C ILE A 23 23.01 11.65 -4.37
N TRP A 24 22.35 10.51 -4.04
CA TRP A 24 22.71 9.64 -2.93
C TRP A 24 23.24 8.27 -3.37
N ARG A 25 23.64 8.14 -4.64
CA ARG A 25 24.33 6.94 -5.12
C ARG A 25 25.65 6.76 -4.38
N GLU A 26 26.05 5.52 -4.12
CA GLU A 26 27.24 5.20 -3.31
C GLU A 26 28.54 5.78 -3.90
N GLU A 27 28.65 5.87 -5.23
CA GLU A 27 29.82 6.45 -5.91
C GLU A 27 30.02 7.95 -5.61
N ILE A 28 28.95 8.67 -5.23
CA ILE A 28 28.98 10.11 -4.94
C ILE A 28 28.72 10.39 -3.47
N GLY A 29 27.68 9.76 -2.92
CA GLY A 29 27.21 9.97 -1.54
C GLY A 29 27.94 9.10 -0.50
N GLY A 30 28.83 8.20 -0.94
CA GLY A 30 29.42 7.18 -0.07
C GLY A 30 28.38 6.25 0.51
N THR A 31 28.77 5.40 1.45
CA THR A 31 27.84 4.48 2.15
C THR A 31 26.74 5.26 2.87
N ASN A 32 25.51 5.02 2.47
CA ASN A 32 24.29 5.63 3.01
C ASN A 32 23.08 4.72 2.78
N GLY A 33 21.96 4.94 3.50
CA GLY A 33 20.79 4.09 3.44
C GLY A 33 20.17 3.97 2.05
N LEU A 34 20.03 5.08 1.31
CA LEU A 34 19.46 5.10 -0.05
C LEU A 34 20.34 4.35 -1.05
N GLY A 35 21.66 4.63 -1.03
CA GLY A 35 22.65 3.99 -1.92
C GLY A 35 22.68 2.48 -1.73
N GLN A 36 22.68 2.01 -0.47
CA GLN A 36 22.67 0.59 -0.16
C GLN A 36 21.41 -0.12 -0.64
N VAL A 37 20.23 0.48 -0.48
CA VAL A 37 18.98 -0.10 -0.99
C VAL A 37 19.01 -0.25 -2.52
N VAL A 38 19.56 0.72 -3.24
CA VAL A 38 19.72 0.64 -4.71
C VAL A 38 20.62 -0.53 -5.10
N THR A 39 21.74 -0.70 -4.40
CA THR A 39 22.74 -1.72 -4.70
C THR A 39 22.27 -3.13 -4.31
N LEU A 40 21.68 -3.27 -3.12
CA LEU A 40 21.32 -4.58 -2.54
C LEU A 40 19.89 -5.03 -2.90
N ASN A 41 19.04 -4.12 -3.36
CA ASN A 41 17.60 -4.34 -3.56
C ASN A 41 16.89 -4.91 -2.31
N LYS A 42 17.33 -4.49 -1.13
CA LYS A 42 16.85 -4.94 0.19
C LYS A 42 16.79 -3.76 1.16
N ASP A 43 16.04 -3.97 2.25
CA ASP A 43 16.02 -3.01 3.36
C ASP A 43 17.44 -2.82 3.90
N SER A 44 17.76 -1.59 4.30
CA SER A 44 19.07 -1.24 4.84
C SER A 44 18.94 -0.33 6.05
N ILE A 45 19.86 -0.52 7.00
CA ILE A 45 20.15 0.43 8.08
C ILE A 45 21.60 0.86 7.90
N VAL A 46 21.84 2.16 7.94
CA VAL A 46 23.19 2.72 8.00
C VAL A 46 23.20 3.68 9.17
N SER A 47 23.99 3.36 10.21
CA SER A 47 23.95 4.08 11.48
C SER A 47 25.31 4.65 11.87
N GLY A 48 25.33 5.92 12.23
CA GLY A 48 26.50 6.59 12.77
C GLY A 48 27.74 6.46 11.88
N LYS A 49 28.80 5.87 12.42
CA LYS A 49 30.10 5.69 11.75
C LYS A 49 30.09 4.71 10.56
N GLU A 50 28.99 4.04 10.29
CA GLU A 50 28.84 3.22 9.08
C GLU A 50 28.68 4.10 7.82
N HIS A 51 28.29 5.37 7.98
CA HIS A 51 28.31 6.33 6.88
C HIS A 51 29.74 6.62 6.44
N PHE A 52 29.95 6.72 5.14
CA PHE A 52 31.27 7.03 4.59
C PHE A 52 31.75 8.44 4.99
N PHE A 53 30.86 9.44 4.97
CA PHE A 53 31.21 10.80 5.36
C PHE A 53 31.05 11.00 6.86
N GLU A 54 32.08 11.50 7.53
CA GLU A 54 32.07 11.81 8.97
C GLU A 54 30.96 12.81 9.35
N SER A 55 30.61 13.72 8.45
CA SER A 55 29.49 14.67 8.63
C SER A 55 28.15 13.98 8.87
N HIS A 56 27.98 12.74 8.38
CA HIS A 56 26.79 11.91 8.57
C HIS A 56 26.88 11.00 9.80
N GLY A 57 27.99 11.02 10.54
CA GLY A 57 28.26 10.11 11.65
C GLY A 57 27.32 10.23 12.88
N LYS A 58 26.41 11.20 12.88
CA LYS A 58 25.35 11.33 13.90
C LYS A 58 23.98 10.81 13.42
N LEU A 59 23.88 10.36 12.18
CA LEU A 59 22.62 9.90 11.60
C LEU A 59 22.44 8.40 11.71
N SER A 60 21.19 7.99 11.78
CA SER A 60 20.75 6.65 11.48
C SER A 60 19.72 6.73 10.36
N CYS A 61 20.00 6.05 9.24
CA CYS A 61 19.17 5.99 8.05
C CYS A 61 18.51 4.61 7.97
N PHE A 62 17.20 4.59 7.75
CA PHE A 62 16.38 3.37 7.64
C PHE A 62 15.69 3.40 6.29
N ALA A 63 16.19 2.62 5.35
CA ALA A 63 15.70 2.65 3.99
C ALA A 63 15.09 1.31 3.58
N SER A 64 14.00 1.37 2.79
CA SER A 64 13.34 0.19 2.25
C SER A 64 12.87 0.45 0.82
N PRO A 65 13.07 -0.52 -0.12
CA PRO A 65 12.65 -0.38 -1.49
C PRO A 65 11.12 -0.48 -1.62
N ILE A 66 10.57 0.25 -2.57
CA ILE A 66 9.22 0.03 -3.10
C ILE A 66 9.38 -0.80 -4.36
N LEU A 67 8.84 -2.01 -4.35
CA LEU A 67 8.94 -2.94 -5.47
C LEU A 67 7.68 -2.90 -6.34
N ASP A 68 7.87 -3.01 -7.65
CA ASP A 68 6.76 -3.25 -8.57
C ASP A 68 6.32 -4.73 -8.58
N HIS A 69 5.36 -5.06 -9.44
CA HIS A 69 4.82 -6.41 -9.62
C HIS A 69 5.83 -7.41 -10.20
N GLU A 70 6.97 -6.96 -10.74
CA GLU A 70 8.07 -7.78 -11.24
C GLU A 70 9.21 -7.92 -10.22
N GLY A 71 9.14 -7.17 -9.09
CA GLY A 71 10.18 -7.16 -8.06
C GLY A 71 11.30 -6.15 -8.32
N LYS A 72 11.10 -5.24 -9.25
CA LYS A 72 12.05 -4.17 -9.54
C LYS A 72 11.81 -2.99 -8.60
N THR A 73 12.87 -2.41 -8.07
CA THR A 73 12.79 -1.18 -7.28
C THR A 73 12.36 0.00 -8.15
N ILE A 74 11.22 0.61 -7.81
CA ILE A 74 10.66 1.79 -8.46
C ILE A 74 10.74 3.04 -7.60
N GLY A 75 11.09 2.89 -6.33
CA GLY A 75 11.27 3.97 -5.38
C GLY A 75 11.86 3.45 -4.08
N ILE A 76 12.21 4.35 -3.19
CA ILE A 76 12.75 4.04 -1.86
C ILE A 76 12.10 4.97 -0.86
N ILE A 77 11.74 4.44 0.31
CA ILE A 77 11.42 5.26 1.48
C ILE A 77 12.64 5.20 2.39
N ASP A 78 13.12 6.37 2.79
CA ASP A 78 14.15 6.53 3.81
C ASP A 78 13.60 7.39 4.95
N ALA A 79 13.90 6.97 6.17
CA ALA A 79 13.66 7.75 7.38
C ALA A 79 15.01 7.92 8.08
N SER A 80 15.47 9.16 8.15
CA SER A 80 16.72 9.50 8.80
C SER A 80 16.48 10.23 10.13
N THR A 81 17.25 9.87 11.16
CA THR A 81 17.16 10.47 12.49
C THR A 81 18.55 10.59 13.12
N ASP A 82 18.71 11.49 14.06
CA ASP A 82 19.88 11.61 14.94
C ASP A 82 19.72 10.86 16.28
N VAL A 83 18.60 10.12 16.44
CA VAL A 83 18.27 9.36 17.66
C VAL A 83 18.48 7.87 17.44
N HIS A 84 19.49 7.29 18.05
CA HIS A 84 19.85 5.87 17.91
C HIS A 84 18.94 4.88 18.66
N SER A 85 18.07 5.34 19.57
CA SER A 85 17.38 4.47 20.53
C SER A 85 16.21 3.64 19.99
N ARG A 86 15.82 3.79 18.70
CA ARG A 86 14.63 3.15 18.13
C ARG A 86 14.84 2.55 16.73
N GLU A 87 16.04 2.10 16.42
CA GLU A 87 16.45 1.70 15.07
C GLU A 87 15.53 0.63 14.47
N GLN A 88 15.33 -0.50 15.15
CA GLN A 88 14.49 -1.60 14.65
C GLN A 88 13.02 -1.19 14.51
N HIS A 89 12.51 -0.36 15.41
CA HIS A 89 11.14 0.14 15.32
C HIS A 89 10.94 1.05 14.10
N THR A 90 11.89 1.95 13.84
CA THR A 90 11.84 2.86 12.69
C THR A 90 11.89 2.09 11.37
N LEU A 91 12.80 1.12 11.23
CA LEU A 91 12.84 0.26 10.05
C LEU A 91 11.52 -0.49 9.84
N ALA A 92 10.93 -1.03 10.90
CA ALA A 92 9.64 -1.72 10.79
C ALA A 92 8.53 -0.80 10.26
N LEU A 93 8.47 0.45 10.70
CA LEU A 93 7.51 1.43 10.19
C LEU A 93 7.76 1.77 8.72
N VAL A 94 9.02 1.96 8.31
CA VAL A 94 9.38 2.21 6.91
C VAL A 94 8.96 1.04 6.04
N LYS A 95 9.21 -0.21 6.47
CA LYS A 95 8.77 -1.42 5.75
C LYS A 95 7.25 -1.52 5.64
N LEU A 96 6.51 -1.19 6.68
CA LEU A 96 5.04 -1.15 6.63
C LEU A 96 4.54 -0.10 5.62
N ALA A 97 5.19 1.06 5.57
CA ALA A 97 4.84 2.11 4.62
C ALA A 97 5.11 1.67 3.17
N THR A 98 6.28 1.08 2.87
CA THR A 98 6.59 0.56 1.52
C THR A 98 5.59 -0.52 1.10
N LYS A 99 5.27 -1.48 1.97
CA LYS A 99 4.29 -2.53 1.67
C LYS A 99 2.88 -1.98 1.41
N SER A 100 2.49 -0.95 2.14
CA SER A 100 1.21 -0.27 1.92
C SER A 100 1.16 0.43 0.55
N ILE A 101 2.27 1.05 0.12
CA ILE A 101 2.39 1.68 -1.19
C ILE A 101 2.39 0.62 -2.29
N GLU A 102 3.21 -0.44 -2.19
CA GLU A 102 3.25 -1.56 -3.14
C GLU A 102 1.85 -2.13 -3.37
N THR A 103 1.10 -2.38 -2.28
CA THR A 103 -0.27 -2.89 -2.37
C THR A 103 -1.19 -1.94 -3.14
N LYS A 104 -1.13 -0.63 -2.89
CA LYS A 104 -1.93 0.36 -3.61
C LYS A 104 -1.57 0.45 -5.08
N LEU A 105 -0.28 0.44 -5.40
CA LEU A 105 0.21 0.45 -6.78
C LEU A 105 -0.26 -0.80 -7.52
N PHE A 106 -0.12 -1.97 -6.92
CA PHE A 106 -0.56 -3.24 -7.49
C PHE A 106 -2.07 -3.25 -7.78
N LEU A 107 -2.90 -2.88 -6.80
CA LEU A 107 -4.35 -2.82 -6.97
C LEU A 107 -4.79 -1.81 -8.04
N ASN A 108 -4.04 -0.76 -8.23
CA ASN A 108 -4.33 0.27 -9.23
C ASN A 108 -3.92 -0.19 -10.64
N GLN A 109 -2.76 -0.83 -10.74
CA GLN A 109 -2.23 -1.35 -11.99
C GLN A 109 -3.10 -2.47 -12.58
N PHE A 110 -3.56 -3.38 -11.73
CA PHE A 110 -4.37 -4.55 -12.13
C PHE A 110 -5.86 -4.41 -11.80
N LYS A 111 -6.37 -3.15 -11.84
CA LYS A 111 -7.78 -2.85 -11.49
C LYS A 111 -8.81 -3.56 -12.36
N ASP A 112 -8.44 -3.91 -13.59
CA ASP A 112 -9.31 -4.55 -14.60
C ASP A 112 -9.16 -6.08 -14.61
N GLU A 113 -8.21 -6.61 -13.80
CA GLU A 113 -7.97 -8.05 -13.67
C GLU A 113 -8.62 -8.63 -12.40
N LEU A 114 -8.74 -9.95 -12.35
CA LEU A 114 -9.14 -10.64 -11.14
C LEU A 114 -7.97 -10.66 -10.15
N ILE A 115 -8.07 -9.91 -9.07
CA ILE A 115 -7.06 -9.92 -8.02
C ILE A 115 -7.47 -10.89 -6.92
N LEU A 116 -6.58 -11.84 -6.63
CA LEU A 116 -6.69 -12.79 -5.53
C LEU A 116 -5.75 -12.39 -4.39
N SER A 117 -6.27 -12.46 -3.18
CA SER A 117 -5.50 -12.36 -1.94
C SER A 117 -5.32 -13.76 -1.37
N PHE A 118 -4.09 -14.12 -0.97
CA PHE A 118 -3.83 -15.40 -0.33
C PHE A 118 -2.83 -15.30 0.81
N HIS A 119 -2.94 -16.23 1.78
CA HIS A 119 -2.02 -16.36 2.90
C HIS A 119 -2.11 -17.77 3.51
N PRO A 120 -1.01 -18.36 4.07
CA PRO A 120 -1.06 -19.63 4.78
C PRO A 120 -2.00 -19.63 5.99
N ARG A 121 -2.26 -18.46 6.58
CA ARG A 121 -3.19 -18.28 7.70
C ARG A 121 -4.33 -17.36 7.30
N GLN A 122 -5.56 -17.79 7.55
CA GLN A 122 -6.77 -17.08 7.14
C GLN A 122 -6.88 -15.66 7.73
N GLU A 123 -6.41 -15.49 8.96
CA GLU A 123 -6.48 -14.23 9.71
C GLU A 123 -5.71 -13.09 9.03
N TYR A 124 -4.67 -13.44 8.26
CA TYR A 124 -3.82 -12.47 7.57
C TYR A 124 -4.34 -12.04 6.19
N LEU A 125 -5.42 -12.64 5.69
CA LEU A 125 -6.01 -12.25 4.39
C LEU A 125 -6.46 -10.78 4.32
N SER A 126 -6.64 -10.14 5.47
CA SER A 126 -7.04 -8.74 5.56
C SER A 126 -5.90 -7.78 5.92
N THR A 127 -4.67 -8.24 6.00
CA THR A 127 -3.50 -7.46 6.40
C THR A 127 -2.64 -7.06 5.20
N ASN A 128 -1.65 -6.18 5.42
CA ASN A 128 -0.65 -5.83 4.40
C ASN A 128 0.38 -6.96 4.14
N SER A 129 0.33 -8.05 4.92
CA SER A 129 1.21 -9.22 4.73
C SER A 129 0.67 -10.20 3.69
N VAL A 130 -0.50 -9.95 3.12
CA VAL A 130 -1.15 -10.82 2.14
C VAL A 130 -0.37 -10.91 0.82
N GLY A 131 -0.28 -12.11 0.25
CA GLY A 131 0.13 -12.31 -1.13
C GLY A 131 -0.98 -11.89 -2.09
N LEU A 132 -0.64 -11.15 -3.13
CA LEU A 132 -1.57 -10.72 -4.19
C LEU A 132 -1.16 -11.33 -5.52
N LEU A 133 -2.12 -11.88 -6.24
CA LEU A 133 -2.00 -12.36 -7.61
C LEU A 133 -3.04 -11.67 -8.49
N ALA A 134 -2.63 -11.15 -9.62
CA ALA A 134 -3.53 -10.66 -10.67
C ALA A 134 -3.65 -11.73 -11.75
N ILE A 135 -4.89 -12.12 -12.09
CA ILE A 135 -5.20 -13.19 -13.04
C ILE A 135 -6.05 -12.61 -14.16
N ASN A 136 -5.61 -12.82 -15.39
CA ASN A 136 -6.38 -12.41 -16.57
C ASN A 136 -7.53 -13.39 -16.91
N GLY A 137 -8.33 -13.03 -17.92
CA GLY A 137 -9.47 -13.84 -18.37
C GLY A 137 -9.13 -15.27 -18.83
N ASP A 138 -7.88 -15.51 -19.22
CA ASP A 138 -7.39 -16.82 -19.68
C ASP A 138 -6.78 -17.68 -18.55
N GLY A 139 -6.79 -17.17 -17.31
CA GLY A 139 -6.28 -17.88 -16.14
C GLY A 139 -4.75 -17.80 -15.96
N PHE A 140 -4.09 -16.85 -16.64
CA PHE A 140 -2.68 -16.57 -16.44
C PHE A 140 -2.47 -15.56 -15.31
N ILE A 141 -1.45 -15.80 -14.50
CA ILE A 141 -0.98 -14.86 -13.49
C ILE A 141 -0.15 -13.78 -14.18
N VAL A 142 -0.72 -12.59 -14.33
CA VAL A 142 -0.09 -11.44 -15.00
C VAL A 142 0.62 -10.50 -14.05
N GLY A 143 0.47 -10.70 -12.74
CA GLY A 143 1.17 -9.91 -11.73
C GLY A 143 1.15 -10.56 -10.36
N SER A 144 2.17 -10.27 -9.56
CA SER A 144 2.29 -10.70 -8.17
C SER A 144 2.96 -9.62 -7.32
N ASN A 145 2.56 -9.47 -6.06
CA ASN A 145 3.28 -8.60 -5.14
C ASN A 145 4.49 -9.34 -4.51
N SER A 146 5.35 -8.61 -3.81
CA SER A 146 6.54 -9.15 -3.17
C SER A 146 6.22 -10.26 -2.15
N ASN A 147 5.11 -10.13 -1.40
CA ASN A 147 4.68 -11.16 -0.45
C ASN A 147 4.29 -12.46 -1.14
N ALA A 148 3.60 -12.37 -2.29
CA ALA A 148 3.24 -13.54 -3.08
C ALA A 148 4.48 -14.31 -3.55
N ARG A 149 5.49 -13.61 -4.05
CA ARG A 149 6.76 -14.22 -4.49
C ARG A 149 7.48 -14.94 -3.35
N ILE A 150 7.51 -14.33 -2.17
CA ILE A 150 8.12 -14.94 -0.97
C ILE A 150 7.35 -16.19 -0.56
N MET A 151 6.02 -16.12 -0.47
CA MET A 151 5.17 -17.23 0.00
C MET A 151 5.17 -18.43 -0.96
N LEU A 152 5.30 -18.17 -2.26
CA LEU A 152 5.30 -19.21 -3.29
C LEU A 152 6.70 -19.76 -3.60
N HIS A 153 7.70 -19.39 -2.81
CA HIS A 153 9.04 -20.02 -2.79
C HIS A 153 9.66 -20.28 -4.19
N GLY A 154 9.52 -19.32 -5.11
CA GLY A 154 10.08 -19.46 -6.46
C GLY A 154 9.19 -20.17 -7.49
N LEU A 155 7.99 -20.63 -7.13
CA LEU A 155 7.03 -21.16 -8.11
C LEU A 155 6.61 -20.11 -9.16
N LEU A 156 6.70 -18.83 -8.83
CA LEU A 156 6.48 -17.71 -9.77
C LEU A 156 7.81 -17.31 -10.44
N THR A 157 8.31 -18.13 -11.35
CA THR A 157 9.61 -17.92 -11.99
C THR A 157 9.51 -17.20 -13.34
N ILE A 158 8.37 -17.25 -14.01
CA ILE A 158 8.18 -16.75 -15.38
C ILE A 158 6.98 -15.81 -15.42
N LYS A 159 7.04 -14.83 -16.33
CA LYS A 159 5.87 -13.99 -16.66
C LYS A 159 4.77 -14.87 -17.28
N ASN A 160 3.52 -14.64 -16.85
CA ASN A 160 2.33 -15.33 -17.37
C ASN A 160 2.29 -16.84 -17.07
N GLU A 161 2.64 -17.23 -15.85
CA GLU A 161 2.38 -18.60 -15.39
C GLU A 161 0.87 -18.85 -15.26
N LYS A 162 0.43 -20.06 -15.66
CA LYS A 162 -0.96 -20.47 -15.41
C LYS A 162 -1.17 -20.73 -13.93
N PHE A 163 -2.34 -20.36 -13.43
CA PHE A 163 -2.72 -20.64 -12.03
C PHE A 163 -2.52 -22.11 -11.66
N ASN A 164 -2.89 -23.02 -12.58
CA ASN A 164 -2.77 -24.47 -12.38
C ASN A 164 -1.33 -24.99 -12.34
N ASN A 165 -0.34 -24.20 -12.80
CA ASN A 165 1.08 -24.54 -12.68
C ASN A 165 1.64 -24.23 -11.27
N ILE A 166 0.95 -23.36 -10.54
CA ILE A 166 1.33 -22.97 -9.17
C ILE A 166 0.56 -23.78 -8.15
N PHE A 167 -0.74 -23.97 -8.37
CA PHE A 167 -1.65 -24.64 -7.44
C PHE A 167 -2.17 -25.95 -8.02
N ILE A 168 -2.26 -26.97 -7.16
CA ILE A 168 -2.81 -28.29 -7.53
C ILE A 168 -4.28 -28.17 -7.88
N THR A 169 -5.01 -27.29 -7.17
CA THR A 169 -6.42 -27.04 -7.39
C THR A 169 -6.61 -26.21 -8.68
N SER A 170 -7.42 -26.70 -9.60
CA SER A 170 -7.68 -25.97 -10.86
C SER A 170 -8.45 -24.67 -10.58
N PHE A 171 -8.13 -23.62 -11.33
CA PHE A 171 -8.83 -22.34 -11.22
C PHE A 171 -10.34 -22.47 -11.45
N SER A 172 -10.74 -23.28 -12.44
CA SER A 172 -12.14 -23.51 -12.78
C SER A 172 -12.95 -24.13 -11.64
N SER A 173 -12.33 -25.00 -10.83
CA SER A 173 -13.02 -25.66 -9.71
C SER A 173 -13.35 -24.70 -8.54
N ILE A 174 -12.57 -23.65 -8.37
CA ILE A 174 -12.73 -22.67 -7.27
C ILE A 174 -13.31 -21.33 -7.73
N ALA A 175 -13.48 -21.14 -9.04
CA ALA A 175 -13.92 -19.87 -9.62
C ALA A 175 -15.25 -19.36 -9.01
N ASN A 176 -16.23 -20.25 -8.83
CA ASN A 176 -17.53 -19.88 -8.25
C ASN A 176 -17.41 -19.44 -6.81
N GLU A 177 -16.58 -20.10 -6.00
CA GLU A 177 -16.33 -19.71 -4.60
C GLU A 177 -15.64 -18.35 -4.50
N ILE A 178 -14.64 -18.14 -5.36
CA ILE A 178 -13.91 -16.86 -5.44
C ILE A 178 -14.87 -15.73 -5.86
N LEU A 179 -15.72 -15.94 -6.87
CA LEU A 179 -16.69 -14.94 -7.32
C LEU A 179 -17.73 -14.62 -6.24
N GLN A 180 -18.07 -15.58 -5.39
CA GLN A 180 -18.96 -15.40 -4.24
C GLN A 180 -18.24 -14.78 -3.01
N ASN A 181 -16.95 -14.41 -3.14
CA ASN A 181 -16.10 -13.92 -2.06
C ASN A 181 -15.97 -14.91 -0.87
N LYS A 182 -16.03 -16.21 -1.14
CA LYS A 182 -15.77 -17.24 -0.14
C LYS A 182 -14.26 -17.42 0.03
N ILE A 183 -13.84 -17.71 1.26
CA ILE A 183 -12.47 -18.10 1.56
C ILE A 183 -12.35 -19.59 1.23
N THR A 184 -11.42 -19.94 0.35
CA THR A 184 -11.18 -21.30 -0.09
C THR A 184 -9.78 -21.73 0.30
N LYS A 185 -9.61 -22.93 0.82
CA LYS A 185 -8.30 -23.52 1.11
C LYS A 185 -7.83 -24.30 -0.11
N ILE A 186 -6.64 -23.99 -0.59
CA ILE A 186 -5.99 -24.68 -1.73
C ILE A 186 -4.56 -25.06 -1.37
N SER A 187 -3.94 -25.93 -2.16
CA SER A 187 -2.54 -26.30 -1.99
C SER A 187 -1.74 -25.98 -3.24
N ASP A 188 -0.49 -25.59 -3.04
CA ASP A 188 0.48 -25.42 -4.12
C ASP A 188 1.18 -26.76 -4.47
N HIS A 189 1.97 -26.77 -5.54
CA HIS A 189 2.69 -27.96 -5.97
C HIS A 189 3.87 -28.34 -5.07
N LEU A 190 4.25 -27.53 -4.09
CA LEU A 190 5.23 -27.86 -3.05
C LEU A 190 4.57 -28.48 -1.82
N GLY A 191 3.23 -28.63 -1.82
CA GLY A 191 2.48 -29.22 -0.71
C GLY A 191 2.08 -28.20 0.38
N SER A 192 2.39 -26.92 0.21
CA SER A 192 1.95 -25.86 1.13
C SER A 192 0.48 -25.55 0.94
N SER A 193 -0.25 -25.37 2.03
CA SER A 193 -1.66 -24.97 1.98
C SER A 193 -1.82 -23.48 2.22
N VAL A 194 -2.66 -22.83 1.42
CA VAL A 194 -3.00 -21.41 1.55
C VAL A 194 -4.50 -21.20 1.51
N PHE A 195 -4.96 -20.16 2.19
CA PHE A 195 -6.31 -19.64 2.08
C PHE A 195 -6.33 -18.54 1.03
N ILE A 196 -7.30 -18.58 0.14
CA ILE A 196 -7.45 -17.67 -0.98
C ILE A 196 -8.83 -17.01 -0.93
N ILE A 197 -8.92 -15.75 -1.33
CA ILE A 197 -10.16 -15.00 -1.49
C ILE A 197 -10.00 -13.97 -2.61
N LYS A 198 -11.09 -13.59 -3.26
CA LYS A 198 -11.10 -12.43 -4.16
C LYS A 198 -10.73 -11.16 -3.37
N SER A 199 -9.69 -10.46 -3.81
CA SER A 199 -9.34 -9.17 -3.22
C SER A 199 -10.48 -8.18 -3.43
N GLN A 200 -11.01 -7.64 -2.35
CA GLN A 200 -11.95 -6.53 -2.45
C GLN A 200 -11.12 -5.27 -2.72
N ASN A 201 -11.40 -4.55 -3.82
CA ASN A 201 -10.76 -3.27 -4.10
C ASN A 201 -10.80 -2.40 -2.84
N PHE A 202 -9.66 -1.85 -2.45
CA PHE A 202 -9.45 -1.06 -1.24
C PHE A 202 -10.49 0.08 -1.09
N LYS A 203 -11.03 0.59 -2.22
CA LYS A 203 -12.14 1.56 -2.22
C LYS A 203 -13.45 1.01 -1.62
N LYS A 204 -13.72 -0.31 -1.75
CA LYS A 204 -14.90 -0.93 -1.12
C LYS A 204 -14.72 -1.23 0.38
N ARG A 205 -13.48 -1.38 0.86
CA ARG A 205 -13.20 -1.57 2.30
C ARG A 205 -13.41 -0.29 3.09
N ILE A 206 -12.88 0.84 2.62
CA ILE A 206 -13.14 2.14 3.25
C ILE A 206 -14.64 2.45 3.26
N SER A 207 -15.39 2.07 2.21
CA SER A 207 -16.85 2.27 2.18
C SER A 207 -17.64 1.25 3.01
N LYS A 208 -17.09 0.09 3.39
CA LYS A 208 -17.76 -0.89 4.26
C LYS A 208 -17.42 -0.74 5.74
N GLU A 209 -16.21 -0.30 6.08
CA GLU A 209 -15.83 0.02 7.48
C GLU A 209 -16.33 1.39 7.91
N ILE A 210 -16.45 2.34 7.00
CA ILE A 210 -17.27 3.52 7.16
C ILE A 210 -18.66 3.21 6.56
N LYS A 211 -19.41 2.31 7.14
CA LYS A 211 -20.84 2.49 7.25
C LYS A 211 -21.04 3.69 8.19
N ILE A 212 -20.74 4.87 7.68
CA ILE A 212 -21.45 6.06 8.14
C ILE A 212 -22.88 5.70 7.81
N LYS A 213 -23.59 5.28 8.86
CA LYS A 213 -25.04 5.13 8.79
C LYS A 213 -25.48 6.41 8.10
N ASN A 214 -26.10 6.30 6.92
CA ASN A 214 -26.62 7.43 6.15
C ASN A 214 -27.78 8.07 6.94
N TYR A 215 -27.49 8.57 8.13
CA TYR A 215 -28.43 9.30 8.94
C TYR A 215 -28.26 10.78 8.65
N ALA A 216 -29.36 11.42 8.30
CA ALA A 216 -29.43 12.86 8.33
C ALA A 216 -28.96 13.36 9.70
N CYS A 217 -28.26 14.50 9.72
CA CYS A 217 -27.89 15.15 10.98
C CYS A 217 -29.15 15.47 11.79
N ASN A 218 -29.02 15.63 13.11
CA ASN A 218 -30.16 15.85 14.01
C ASN A 218 -31.07 16.99 13.57
N ASN A 219 -30.52 18.03 12.94
CA ASN A 219 -31.28 19.19 12.44
C ASN A 219 -32.05 18.92 11.12
N CYS A 220 -31.82 17.78 10.47
CA CYS A 220 -32.49 17.40 9.22
C CYS A 220 -33.50 16.28 9.40
N ARG A 221 -33.52 15.60 10.55
CA ARG A 221 -34.46 14.52 10.83
C ARG A 221 -35.90 15.04 10.85
N GLY A 222 -36.81 14.26 10.27
CA GLY A 222 -38.25 14.58 10.26
C GLY A 222 -38.74 15.31 9.02
N SER A 223 -37.86 15.62 8.06
CA SER A 223 -38.24 16.18 6.75
C SER A 223 -37.49 15.46 5.65
N LYS A 224 -38.19 14.63 4.87
CA LYS A 224 -37.61 13.79 3.80
C LYS A 224 -36.71 14.61 2.86
N PHE A 225 -37.12 15.78 2.45
CA PHE A 225 -36.34 16.67 1.57
C PHE A 225 -35.03 17.14 2.23
N LYS A 226 -35.06 17.48 3.53
CA LYS A 226 -33.85 17.91 4.26
C LYS A 226 -32.92 16.70 4.52
N GLU A 227 -33.49 15.53 4.78
CA GLU A 227 -32.74 14.30 4.96
C GLU A 227 -32.00 13.90 3.70
N ASP A 228 -32.69 13.86 2.54
CA ASP A 228 -32.09 13.51 1.25
C ASP A 228 -30.95 14.47 0.87
N ARG A 229 -31.15 15.77 1.09
CA ARG A 229 -30.12 16.78 0.86
C ARG A 229 -28.93 16.61 1.79
N CYS A 230 -29.15 16.29 3.05
CA CYS A 230 -28.10 16.05 4.03
C CYS A 230 -27.28 14.80 3.66
N ILE A 231 -27.93 13.73 3.26
CA ILE A 231 -27.30 12.48 2.80
C ILE A 231 -26.47 12.75 1.55
N LEU A 232 -27.00 13.51 0.58
CA LEU A 232 -26.30 13.86 -0.64
C LEU A 232 -25.03 14.69 -0.37
N ILE A 233 -25.08 15.66 0.53
CA ILE A 233 -23.91 16.46 0.94
C ILE A 233 -22.85 15.57 1.58
N LYS A 234 -23.25 14.66 2.49
CA LYS A 234 -22.33 13.75 3.18
C LYS A 234 -21.70 12.74 2.21
N SER A 235 -22.49 12.14 1.32
CA SER A 235 -21.96 11.18 0.33
C SER A 235 -20.99 11.85 -0.65
N THR A 236 -21.32 13.04 -1.14
CA THR A 236 -20.43 13.79 -2.04
C THR A 236 -19.14 14.24 -1.32
N PHE A 237 -19.21 14.57 -0.04
CA PHE A 237 -18.02 14.90 0.74
C PHE A 237 -17.12 13.66 0.93
N LEU A 238 -17.70 12.48 1.17
CA LEU A 238 -16.96 11.21 1.25
C LEU A 238 -16.25 10.85 -0.06
N GLU A 239 -16.88 11.15 -1.21
CA GLU A 239 -16.27 10.90 -2.52
C GLU A 239 -15.10 11.86 -2.82
N THR A 240 -15.24 13.12 -2.46
CA THR A 240 -14.32 14.19 -2.88
C THR A 240 -13.27 14.57 -1.85
N GLY A 241 -13.54 14.29 -0.55
CA GLY A 241 -12.69 14.71 0.57
C GLY A 241 -12.49 16.22 0.72
N ASN A 242 -13.17 17.05 -0.11
CA ASN A 242 -12.91 18.48 -0.23
C ASN A 242 -14.20 19.30 -0.26
N ILE A 243 -14.39 20.15 0.74
CA ILE A 243 -15.57 21.02 0.89
C ILE A 243 -15.79 21.96 -0.31
N SER A 244 -14.71 22.48 -0.90
CA SER A 244 -14.78 23.34 -2.07
C SER A 244 -15.26 22.59 -3.31
N ALA A 245 -14.90 21.30 -3.45
CA ALA A 245 -15.39 20.44 -4.52
C ALA A 245 -16.88 20.11 -4.34
N VAL A 246 -17.31 19.79 -3.10
CA VAL A 246 -18.72 19.59 -2.76
C VAL A 246 -19.55 20.85 -3.06
N SER A 247 -19.06 22.02 -2.64
CA SER A 247 -19.70 23.30 -2.88
C SER A 247 -19.95 23.56 -4.38
N ARG A 248 -18.95 23.32 -5.21
CA ARG A 248 -19.05 23.45 -6.68
C ARG A 248 -19.99 22.41 -7.31
N LYS A 249 -19.89 21.13 -6.88
CA LYS A 249 -20.66 20.03 -7.45
C LYS A 249 -22.16 20.13 -7.11
N LEU A 250 -22.51 20.60 -5.92
CA LEU A 250 -23.88 20.64 -5.42
C LEU A 250 -24.51 22.05 -5.41
N GLY A 251 -23.75 23.09 -5.75
CA GLY A 251 -24.23 24.46 -5.71
C GLY A 251 -24.62 24.97 -4.31
N VAL A 252 -24.04 24.40 -3.25
CA VAL A 252 -24.33 24.77 -1.86
C VAL A 252 -23.19 25.55 -1.22
N SER A 253 -23.51 26.52 -0.37
CA SER A 253 -22.48 27.28 0.33
C SER A 253 -21.63 26.41 1.25
N ARG A 254 -20.36 26.75 1.43
CA ARG A 254 -19.46 26.04 2.35
C ARG A 254 -20.00 26.01 3.79
N THR A 255 -20.61 27.12 4.22
CA THR A 255 -21.25 27.22 5.53
C THR A 255 -22.38 26.20 5.70
N THR A 256 -23.19 26.00 4.65
CA THR A 256 -24.24 24.97 4.64
C THR A 256 -23.64 23.58 4.75
N ILE A 257 -22.55 23.26 4.01
CA ILE A 257 -21.88 21.97 4.07
C ILE A 257 -21.38 21.68 5.47
N TYR A 258 -20.71 22.64 6.12
CA TYR A 258 -20.25 22.47 7.52
C TYR A 258 -21.39 22.17 8.50
N LYS A 259 -22.58 22.74 8.32
CA LYS A 259 -23.75 22.46 9.18
C LYS A 259 -24.24 21.01 9.06
N HIS A 260 -24.05 20.37 7.89
CA HIS A 260 -24.46 18.99 7.66
C HIS A 260 -23.38 17.95 7.99
N LEU A 261 -22.11 18.36 8.10
CA LEU A 261 -20.99 17.47 8.46
C LEU A 261 -20.77 17.37 9.97
N LYS A 262 -21.34 18.30 10.74
CA LYS A 262 -21.43 18.20 12.22
C LYS A 262 -22.56 17.20 12.56
#